data_5839e3146cf187cbb4c48ceef31aff5f
#
_entry.id   5839e3146cf187cbb4c48ceef31aff5f
#
_cell.length_a   1.000
_cell.length_b   1.000
_cell.length_c   1.000
_cell.angle_alpha   90.00
_cell.angle_beta   90.00
_cell.angle_gamma   90.00
#
_symmetry.space_group_name_H-M   'P 1'
#
loop_
_entity.id
_entity.type
_entity.pdbx_description
1 polymer ?
#
loop_
_entity_poly.entity_id
_entity_poly.type
_entity_poly.pdbx_seq_one_letter_code
_entity_poly.pdbx_strand_id
1 'polypeptide(L)'
;MLKIMGKSQASIEQMRTYIKEVNPQVPDSVVKMIPLYIAEGTVEGVRGDIAFAQSCLETGDFTFSNSAVTFNQNNFCGLGVTKTGMKGNSFKTPAEGIRAQIQHLQAYASTDKLQNRCVDPRYTYINRGCAEYVEHLGTHENPKGQGWASGQNYGQKIINILNSILSIKTEKENDIMNINTSFISNNNSYAGQTPVYIVIH
;
A
#
# COMPACT_ATOMS: atom_id res chain seq x y z
N MET A 1 -13.28 -8.26 6.06
CA MET A 1 -12.06 -8.63 5.29
C MET A 1 -11.78 -7.57 4.25
N LEU A 2 -10.50 -7.25 4.03
CA LEU A 2 -10.04 -6.17 3.15
C LEU A 2 -9.65 -6.73 1.78
N LYS A 3 -10.33 -6.30 0.70
CA LYS A 3 -9.99 -6.73 -0.66
C LYS A 3 -8.66 -6.14 -1.13
N ILE A 4 -7.87 -6.98 -1.82
CA ILE A 4 -6.60 -6.58 -2.46
C ILE A 4 -6.90 -5.80 -3.75
N MET A 5 -7.90 -6.27 -4.52
CA MET A 5 -8.34 -5.58 -5.73
C MET A 5 -9.17 -4.35 -5.39
N GLY A 6 -8.99 -3.27 -6.17
CA GLY A 6 -9.75 -2.02 -6.04
C GLY A 6 -8.88 -0.77 -6.13
N LYS A 7 -9.49 0.38 -5.81
CA LYS A 7 -8.80 1.67 -5.76
C LYS A 7 -8.10 1.86 -4.42
N SER A 8 -6.90 2.42 -4.43
CA SER A 8 -6.19 2.84 -3.22
C SER A 8 -7.03 3.86 -2.44
N GLN A 9 -7.02 3.76 -1.12
CA GLN A 9 -7.72 4.65 -0.21
C GLN A 9 -6.76 5.68 0.41
N ALA A 10 -5.51 5.27 0.67
CA ALA A 10 -4.51 6.19 1.15
C ALA A 10 -4.02 7.11 0.01
N SER A 11 -3.84 8.37 0.33
CA SER A 11 -3.20 9.34 -0.55
C SER A 11 -1.67 9.17 -0.57
N ILE A 12 -1.03 9.67 -1.64
CA ILE A 12 0.43 9.71 -1.72
C ILE A 12 1.02 10.49 -0.54
N GLU A 13 0.35 11.56 -0.10
CA GLU A 13 0.83 12.39 1.00
C GLU A 13 0.75 11.65 2.34
N GLN A 14 -0.33 10.92 2.61
CA GLN A 14 -0.43 10.07 3.79
C GLN A 14 0.70 9.03 3.83
N MET A 15 0.97 8.34 2.71
CA MET A 15 2.06 7.38 2.63
C MET A 15 3.44 8.02 2.83
N ARG A 16 3.66 9.25 2.30
CA ARG A 16 4.91 10.01 2.49
C ARG A 16 5.10 10.45 3.95
N THR A 17 4.04 10.93 4.56
CA THR A 17 4.07 11.34 5.96
C THR A 17 4.34 10.15 6.85
N TYR A 18 3.60 9.06 6.67
CA TYR A 18 3.82 7.81 7.42
C TYR A 18 5.28 7.36 7.40
N ILE A 19 5.86 7.21 6.19
CA ILE A 19 7.22 6.66 6.10
C ILE A 19 8.28 7.58 6.72
N LYS A 20 8.08 8.90 6.67
CA LYS A 20 8.99 9.87 7.32
C LYS A 20 8.85 9.86 8.84
N GLU A 21 7.67 9.56 9.38
CA GLU A 21 7.44 9.44 10.82
C GLU A 21 8.06 8.16 11.39
N VAL A 22 7.83 7.01 10.74
CA VAL A 22 8.34 5.71 11.23
C VAL A 22 9.82 5.48 10.91
N ASN A 23 10.33 6.10 9.83
CA ASN A 23 11.73 6.09 9.46
C ASN A 23 12.23 7.51 9.13
N PRO A 24 12.61 8.31 10.13
CA PRO A 24 13.08 9.69 9.91
C PRO A 24 14.31 9.82 9.01
N GLN A 25 15.04 8.72 8.78
CA GLN A 25 16.21 8.65 7.92
C GLN A 25 15.90 8.00 6.56
N VAL A 26 14.62 7.86 6.22
CA VAL A 26 14.22 7.27 4.93
C VAL A 26 14.86 8.03 3.77
N PRO A 27 15.52 7.34 2.82
CA PRO A 27 16.13 8.01 1.66
C PRO A 27 15.09 8.73 0.80
N ASP A 28 15.44 9.91 0.27
CA ASP A 28 14.59 10.66 -0.66
C ASP A 28 14.12 9.85 -1.87
N SER A 29 14.93 8.90 -2.33
CA SER A 29 14.58 7.99 -3.43
C SER A 29 13.38 7.12 -3.09
N VAL A 30 13.22 6.68 -1.84
CA VAL A 30 12.03 5.97 -1.35
C VAL A 30 10.80 6.88 -1.40
N VAL A 31 10.91 8.10 -0.87
CA VAL A 31 9.80 9.07 -0.87
C VAL A 31 9.35 9.40 -2.30
N LYS A 32 10.31 9.52 -3.24
CA LYS A 32 10.04 9.81 -4.66
C LYS A 32 9.39 8.66 -5.40
N MET A 33 9.61 7.41 -5.00
CA MET A 33 9.00 6.25 -5.67
C MET A 33 7.58 5.91 -5.18
N ILE A 34 7.11 6.48 -4.07
CA ILE A 34 5.77 6.19 -3.51
C ILE A 34 4.65 6.34 -4.54
N PRO A 35 4.61 7.37 -5.42
CA PRO A 35 3.58 7.48 -6.45
C PRO A 35 3.50 6.28 -7.40
N LEU A 36 4.59 5.53 -7.57
CA LEU A 36 4.63 4.35 -8.43
C LEU A 36 3.72 3.23 -7.93
N TYR A 37 3.55 3.09 -6.61
CA TYR A 37 2.61 2.10 -6.04
C TYR A 37 1.18 2.37 -6.48
N ILE A 38 0.77 3.64 -6.46
CA ILE A 38 -0.57 4.05 -6.92
C ILE A 38 -0.70 3.87 -8.43
N ALA A 39 0.31 4.30 -9.21
CA ALA A 39 0.30 4.21 -10.66
C ALA A 39 0.22 2.75 -11.14
N GLU A 40 1.14 1.89 -10.71
CA GLU A 40 1.18 0.48 -11.10
C GLU A 40 -0.05 -0.28 -10.58
N GLY A 41 -0.49 0.02 -9.35
CA GLY A 41 -1.70 -0.57 -8.77
C GLY A 41 -2.95 -0.22 -9.56
N THR A 42 -3.09 1.05 -9.99
CA THR A 42 -4.23 1.50 -10.79
C THR A 42 -4.34 0.76 -12.12
N VAL A 43 -3.21 0.50 -12.78
CA VAL A 43 -3.18 -0.21 -14.06
C VAL A 43 -3.66 -1.66 -13.91
N GLU A 44 -3.19 -2.38 -12.89
CA GLU A 44 -3.54 -3.79 -12.67
C GLU A 44 -4.82 -3.98 -11.82
N GLY A 45 -5.48 -2.89 -11.41
CA GLY A 45 -6.66 -2.93 -10.56
C GLY A 45 -6.38 -3.35 -9.11
N VAL A 46 -5.14 -3.29 -8.66
CA VAL A 46 -4.67 -3.63 -7.31
C VAL A 46 -4.58 -2.38 -6.46
N ARG A 47 -4.91 -2.47 -5.20
CA ARG A 47 -4.71 -1.38 -4.24
C ARG A 47 -3.22 -1.15 -3.99
N GLY A 48 -2.68 -0.08 -4.56
CA GLY A 48 -1.27 0.31 -4.39
C GLY A 48 -0.91 0.69 -2.96
N ASP A 49 -1.85 1.20 -2.18
CA ASP A 49 -1.66 1.48 -0.75
C ASP A 49 -1.46 0.19 0.08
N ILE A 50 -2.10 -0.92 -0.27
CA ILE A 50 -1.85 -2.23 0.32
C ILE A 50 -0.43 -2.71 -0.05
N ALA A 51 -0.03 -2.58 -1.32
CA ALA A 51 1.31 -2.97 -1.74
C ALA A 51 2.39 -2.15 -1.03
N PHE A 52 2.18 -0.84 -0.83
CA PHE A 52 3.08 0.01 -0.05
C PHE A 52 3.15 -0.43 1.42
N ALA A 53 2.01 -0.67 2.07
CA ALA A 53 1.97 -1.16 3.44
C ALA A 53 2.67 -2.53 3.59
N GLN A 54 2.53 -3.41 2.60
CA GLN A 54 3.28 -4.67 2.54
C GLN A 54 4.78 -4.42 2.42
N SER A 55 5.22 -3.48 1.57
CA SER A 55 6.63 -3.13 1.45
C SER A 55 7.20 -2.58 2.75
N CYS A 56 6.47 -1.76 3.49
CA CYS A 56 6.87 -1.33 4.83
C CYS A 56 7.11 -2.54 5.75
N LEU A 57 6.20 -3.50 5.77
CA LEU A 57 6.34 -4.72 6.57
C LEU A 57 7.58 -5.54 6.18
N GLU A 58 7.77 -5.80 4.88
CA GLU A 58 8.81 -6.70 4.35
C GLU A 58 10.22 -6.12 4.46
N THR A 59 10.35 -4.79 4.46
CA THR A 59 11.64 -4.11 4.50
C THR A 59 11.95 -3.46 5.84
N GLY A 60 11.05 -3.59 6.81
CA GLY A 60 11.16 -2.87 8.09
C GLY A 60 11.15 -1.36 7.86
N ASP A 61 10.07 -0.85 7.25
CA ASP A 61 9.90 0.57 6.91
C ASP A 61 11.06 1.14 6.08
N PHE A 62 11.50 0.35 5.07
CA PHE A 62 12.60 0.68 4.15
C PHE A 62 13.97 0.88 4.84
N THR A 63 14.17 0.35 6.05
CA THR A 63 15.50 0.27 6.67
C THR A 63 16.30 -0.90 6.11
N PHE A 64 15.65 -1.93 5.61
CA PHE A 64 16.22 -3.20 5.18
C PHE A 64 17.02 -3.92 6.27
N SER A 65 16.86 -3.52 7.52
CA SER A 65 17.46 -4.21 8.68
C SER A 65 16.85 -5.61 8.81
N ASN A 66 17.70 -6.63 8.77
CA ASN A 66 17.31 -8.04 8.81
C ASN A 66 16.43 -8.50 7.61
N SER A 67 16.37 -7.74 6.53
CA SER A 67 15.71 -8.15 5.30
C SER A 67 16.60 -9.09 4.48
N ALA A 68 15.99 -10.07 3.82
CA ALA A 68 16.70 -10.96 2.88
C ALA A 68 17.05 -10.27 1.55
N VAL A 69 16.46 -9.09 1.29
CA VAL A 69 16.73 -8.25 0.12
C VAL A 69 17.35 -6.93 0.55
N THR A 70 18.01 -6.26 -0.40
CA THR A 70 18.63 -4.95 -0.19
C THR A 70 17.96 -3.89 -1.06
N PHE A 71 18.11 -2.61 -0.70
CA PHE A 71 17.56 -1.50 -1.46
C PHE A 71 17.94 -1.53 -2.94
N ASN A 72 19.22 -1.86 -3.24
CA ASN A 72 19.74 -1.87 -4.62
C ASN A 72 19.13 -2.96 -5.52
N GLN A 73 18.41 -3.93 -4.95
CA GLN A 73 17.72 -4.95 -5.73
C GLN A 73 16.39 -4.43 -6.29
N ASN A 74 15.90 -3.24 -5.90
CA ASN A 74 14.57 -2.73 -6.25
C ASN A 74 13.44 -3.74 -5.95
N ASN A 75 13.65 -4.58 -4.94
CA ASN A 75 12.72 -5.62 -4.49
C ASN A 75 12.24 -5.25 -3.10
N PHE A 76 11.02 -4.70 -3.02
CA PHE A 76 10.49 -4.14 -1.79
C PHE A 76 9.52 -5.08 -1.04
N CYS A 77 9.42 -6.33 -1.50
CA CYS A 77 8.48 -7.31 -0.95
C CYS A 77 9.10 -8.71 -0.76
N GLY A 78 10.42 -8.82 -0.84
CA GLY A 78 11.11 -10.11 -0.68
C GLY A 78 10.83 -11.13 -1.78
N LEU A 79 10.39 -10.69 -2.96
CA LEU A 79 10.02 -11.59 -4.06
C LEU A 79 11.18 -12.53 -4.43
N GLY A 80 10.90 -13.84 -4.49
CA GLY A 80 11.91 -14.87 -4.79
C GLY A 80 12.69 -15.38 -3.58
N VAL A 81 12.48 -14.84 -2.39
CA VAL A 81 13.05 -15.40 -1.13
C VAL A 81 12.14 -16.54 -0.67
N THR A 82 12.50 -17.78 -1.03
CA THR A 82 11.72 -18.98 -0.68
C THR A 82 12.36 -19.83 0.43
N LYS A 83 13.60 -19.52 0.79
CA LYS A 83 14.36 -20.20 1.87
C LYS A 83 15.32 -19.23 2.52
N THR A 84 15.66 -19.47 3.78
CA THR A 84 16.70 -18.72 4.50
C THR A 84 18.02 -18.71 3.70
N GLY A 85 18.65 -17.54 3.57
CA GLY A 85 19.91 -17.34 2.86
C GLY A 85 19.77 -17.08 1.35
N MET A 86 18.57 -17.09 0.78
CA MET A 86 18.35 -16.68 -0.61
C MET A 86 18.30 -15.15 -0.73
N LYS A 87 18.92 -14.63 -1.78
CA LYS A 87 18.99 -13.18 -2.06
C LYS A 87 17.70 -12.56 -2.64
N GLY A 88 16.72 -13.37 -3.03
CA GLY A 88 15.55 -12.87 -3.75
C GLY A 88 15.85 -12.36 -5.16
N ASN A 89 14.83 -11.90 -5.84
CA ASN A 89 14.95 -11.33 -7.19
C ASN A 89 15.49 -9.90 -7.15
N SER A 90 16.07 -9.46 -8.28
CA SER A 90 16.49 -8.07 -8.50
C SER A 90 15.82 -7.52 -9.75
N PHE A 91 15.45 -6.24 -9.71
CA PHE A 91 14.79 -5.53 -10.80
C PHE A 91 15.63 -4.35 -11.26
N LYS A 92 15.48 -3.95 -12.53
CA LYS A 92 16.30 -2.88 -13.12
C LYS A 92 16.00 -1.51 -12.55
N THR A 93 14.73 -1.26 -12.19
CA THR A 93 14.26 0.02 -11.67
C THR A 93 13.26 -0.19 -10.53
N PRO A 94 13.06 0.81 -9.65
CA PRO A 94 12.01 0.76 -8.64
C PRO A 94 10.61 0.51 -9.23
N ALA A 95 10.29 1.11 -10.38
CA ALA A 95 9.02 0.90 -11.07
C ALA A 95 8.82 -0.56 -11.48
N GLU A 96 9.86 -1.23 -12.01
CA GLU A 96 9.79 -2.64 -12.39
C GLU A 96 9.58 -3.54 -11.16
N GLY A 97 10.28 -3.28 -10.05
CA GLY A 97 10.11 -4.04 -8.81
C GLY A 97 8.74 -3.87 -8.18
N ILE A 98 8.22 -2.64 -8.16
CA ILE A 98 6.86 -2.36 -7.66
C ILE A 98 5.82 -3.01 -8.58
N ARG A 99 5.99 -2.93 -9.91
CA ARG A 99 5.11 -3.64 -10.87
C ARG A 99 5.12 -5.14 -10.62
N ALA A 100 6.27 -5.75 -10.41
CA ALA A 100 6.37 -7.19 -10.10
C ALA A 100 5.60 -7.54 -8.82
N GLN A 101 5.70 -6.74 -7.78
CA GLN A 101 4.92 -6.91 -6.55
C GLN A 101 3.41 -6.78 -6.79
N ILE A 102 2.98 -5.74 -7.51
CA ILE A 102 1.57 -5.51 -7.87
C ILE A 102 1.01 -6.70 -8.67
N GLN A 103 1.75 -7.18 -9.66
CA GLN A 103 1.36 -8.34 -10.48
C GLN A 103 1.28 -9.63 -9.64
N HIS A 104 2.18 -9.78 -8.68
CA HIS A 104 2.14 -10.92 -7.75
C HIS A 104 0.90 -10.86 -6.83
N LEU A 105 0.57 -9.68 -6.30
CA LEU A 105 -0.67 -9.47 -5.53
C LEU A 105 -1.92 -9.70 -6.38
N GLN A 106 -1.92 -9.26 -7.64
CA GLN A 106 -3.00 -9.51 -8.59
C GLN A 106 -3.18 -11.02 -8.82
N ALA A 107 -2.07 -11.77 -8.96
CA ALA A 107 -2.15 -13.22 -9.13
C ALA A 107 -2.79 -13.92 -7.92
N TYR A 108 -2.47 -13.49 -6.69
CA TYR A 108 -3.14 -14.01 -5.49
C TYR A 108 -4.62 -13.66 -5.45
N ALA A 109 -4.97 -12.41 -5.83
CA ALA A 109 -6.31 -11.88 -5.61
C ALA A 109 -7.31 -12.17 -6.74
N SER A 110 -6.82 -12.40 -8.00
CA SER A 110 -7.70 -12.49 -9.16
C SER A 110 -7.18 -13.48 -10.21
N THR A 111 -8.09 -13.94 -11.05
CA THR A 111 -7.79 -14.71 -12.27
C THR A 111 -7.79 -13.83 -13.52
N ASP A 112 -8.01 -12.52 -13.39
CA ASP A 112 -8.02 -11.57 -14.50
C ASP A 112 -6.64 -11.48 -15.17
N LYS A 113 -6.62 -11.18 -16.46
CA LYS A 113 -5.37 -10.98 -17.19
C LYS A 113 -4.67 -9.70 -16.73
N LEU A 114 -3.33 -9.73 -16.71
CA LEU A 114 -2.54 -8.53 -16.53
C LEU A 114 -2.78 -7.53 -17.66
N GLN A 115 -2.75 -6.24 -17.32
CA GLN A 115 -2.85 -5.14 -18.26
C GLN A 115 -1.47 -4.80 -18.86
N ASN A 116 -0.42 -4.89 -18.06
CA ASN A 116 0.95 -4.69 -18.50
C ASN A 116 1.67 -6.02 -18.80
N ARG A 117 2.77 -5.93 -19.55
CA ARG A 117 3.70 -7.06 -19.69
C ARG A 117 4.10 -7.56 -18.31
N CYS A 118 4.02 -8.88 -18.11
CA CYS A 118 4.45 -9.52 -16.87
C CYS A 118 5.95 -9.34 -16.66
N VAL A 119 6.31 -8.78 -15.50
CA VAL A 119 7.69 -8.65 -15.02
C VAL A 119 7.91 -9.43 -13.71
N ASP A 120 6.86 -10.01 -13.14
CA ASP A 120 6.95 -10.88 -11.99
C ASP A 120 7.47 -12.27 -12.40
N PRO A 121 8.70 -12.66 -11.99
CA PRO A 121 9.28 -13.95 -12.36
C PRO A 121 8.60 -15.13 -11.66
N ARG A 122 7.73 -14.86 -10.70
CA ARG A 122 7.02 -15.89 -9.93
C ARG A 122 5.52 -15.96 -10.21
N TYR A 123 5.02 -15.15 -11.13
CA TYR A 123 3.60 -15.04 -11.46
C TYR A 123 2.93 -16.41 -11.76
N THR A 124 3.62 -17.26 -12.52
CA THR A 124 3.09 -18.57 -12.95
C THR A 124 3.11 -19.64 -11.86
N TYR A 125 3.80 -19.37 -10.74
CA TYR A 125 3.83 -20.31 -9.60
C TYR A 125 2.66 -20.13 -8.63
N ILE A 126 1.85 -19.07 -8.82
CA ILE A 126 0.70 -18.79 -7.96
C ILE A 126 -0.51 -19.58 -8.44
N ASN A 127 -1.22 -20.22 -7.52
CA ASN A 127 -2.57 -20.67 -7.76
C ASN A 127 -3.48 -19.43 -7.74
N ARG A 128 -3.78 -18.90 -8.94
CA ARG A 128 -4.41 -17.61 -9.11
C ARG A 128 -5.79 -17.54 -8.47
N GLY A 129 -6.09 -16.40 -7.83
CA GLY A 129 -7.36 -16.19 -7.13
C GLY A 129 -7.48 -16.95 -5.81
N CYS A 130 -6.36 -17.42 -5.22
CA CYS A 130 -6.40 -18.15 -3.97
C CYS A 130 -6.52 -17.25 -2.73
N ALA A 131 -6.24 -15.94 -2.83
CA ALA A 131 -6.28 -14.97 -1.73
C ALA A 131 -6.88 -13.64 -2.18
N GLU A 132 -8.21 -13.52 -2.23
CA GLU A 132 -8.91 -12.28 -2.59
C GLU A 132 -8.71 -11.15 -1.57
N TYR A 133 -8.48 -11.51 -0.31
CA TYR A 133 -8.40 -10.59 0.82
C TYR A 133 -6.99 -10.55 1.39
N VAL A 134 -6.60 -9.39 1.96
CA VAL A 134 -5.28 -9.18 2.57
C VAL A 134 -5.02 -10.18 3.69
N GLU A 135 -6.03 -10.49 4.50
CA GLU A 135 -5.95 -11.47 5.57
C GLU A 135 -5.55 -12.87 5.05
N HIS A 136 -5.98 -13.22 3.83
CA HIS A 136 -5.66 -14.50 3.19
C HIS A 136 -4.26 -14.55 2.55
N LEU A 137 -3.47 -13.48 2.61
CA LEU A 137 -2.05 -13.52 2.23
C LEU A 137 -1.19 -14.30 3.24
N GLY A 138 -1.67 -14.49 4.47
CA GLY A 138 -1.09 -15.42 5.43
C GLY A 138 -1.55 -16.85 5.15
N THR A 139 -0.63 -17.82 5.04
CA THR A 139 -0.99 -19.22 4.76
C THR A 139 -1.82 -19.85 5.88
N HIS A 140 -1.63 -19.40 7.14
CA HIS A 140 -2.40 -19.90 8.29
C HIS A 140 -3.82 -19.37 8.32
N GLU A 141 -4.05 -18.15 7.84
CA GLU A 141 -5.34 -17.48 7.82
C GLU A 141 -6.14 -17.75 6.54
N ASN A 142 -5.47 -18.26 5.50
CA ASN A 142 -6.13 -18.60 4.24
C ASN A 142 -6.86 -19.94 4.35
N PRO A 143 -8.16 -19.99 4.04
CA PRO A 143 -8.94 -21.25 4.10
C PRO A 143 -8.40 -22.39 3.22
N LYS A 144 -7.60 -22.06 2.19
CA LYS A 144 -6.98 -23.03 1.28
C LYS A 144 -5.54 -23.36 1.68
N GLY A 145 -5.02 -22.79 2.79
CA GLY A 145 -3.64 -22.98 3.23
C GLY A 145 -2.59 -22.42 2.26
N GLN A 146 -2.99 -21.49 1.40
CA GLN A 146 -2.15 -20.87 0.38
C GLN A 146 -1.99 -19.38 0.68
N GLY A 147 -0.83 -18.81 0.38
CA GLY A 147 -0.63 -17.40 0.68
C GLY A 147 0.79 -16.94 0.37
N TRP A 148 1.03 -15.67 0.62
CA TRP A 148 2.32 -15.02 0.42
C TRP A 148 3.37 -15.46 1.46
N ALA A 149 2.97 -15.50 2.73
CA ALA A 149 3.88 -15.77 3.83
C ALA A 149 3.28 -16.77 4.86
N SER A 150 4.16 -17.52 5.52
CA SER A 150 3.80 -18.47 6.57
C SER A 150 3.79 -17.86 7.98
N GLY A 151 4.12 -16.59 8.14
CA GLY A 151 4.08 -15.92 9.44
C GLY A 151 2.64 -15.71 9.91
N GLN A 152 2.37 -16.01 11.18
CA GLN A 152 1.05 -15.76 11.78
C GLN A 152 0.62 -14.30 11.68
N ASN A 153 -0.65 -14.07 11.40
CA ASN A 153 -1.27 -12.75 11.27
C ASN A 153 -0.60 -11.86 10.22
N TYR A 154 -0.05 -12.46 9.14
CA TYR A 154 0.66 -11.73 8.11
C TYR A 154 -0.20 -10.63 7.50
N GLY A 155 -1.39 -10.96 7.01
CA GLY A 155 -2.33 -10.01 6.45
C GLY A 155 -2.76 -8.92 7.45
N GLN A 156 -2.97 -9.30 8.71
CA GLN A 156 -3.33 -8.34 9.75
C GLN A 156 -2.22 -7.32 10.03
N LYS A 157 -0.94 -7.72 9.94
CA LYS A 157 0.19 -6.77 10.07
C LYS A 157 0.17 -5.73 8.95
N ILE A 158 -0.09 -6.14 7.72
CA ILE A 158 -0.26 -5.21 6.58
C ILE A 158 -1.43 -4.25 6.83
N ILE A 159 -2.58 -4.76 7.29
CA ILE A 159 -3.77 -3.96 7.59
C ILE A 159 -3.48 -2.94 8.71
N ASN A 160 -2.73 -3.32 9.73
CA ASN A 160 -2.37 -2.41 10.82
C ASN A 160 -1.53 -1.23 10.30
N ILE A 161 -0.54 -1.50 9.45
CA ILE A 161 0.27 -0.45 8.80
C ILE A 161 -0.63 0.44 7.93
N LEU A 162 -1.48 -0.14 7.09
CA LEU A 162 -2.40 0.61 6.25
C LEU A 162 -3.34 1.51 7.08
N ASN A 163 -3.87 1.02 8.19
CA ASN A 163 -4.72 1.80 9.08
C ASN A 163 -3.95 2.98 9.71
N SER A 164 -2.68 2.78 10.08
CA SER A 164 -1.80 3.86 10.54
C SER A 164 -1.62 4.93 9.45
N ILE A 165 -1.39 4.52 8.19
CA ILE A 165 -1.29 5.43 7.05
C ILE A 165 -2.60 6.23 6.87
N LEU A 166 -3.75 5.55 6.88
CA LEU A 166 -5.06 6.16 6.68
C LEU A 166 -5.47 7.11 7.81
N SER A 167 -4.93 6.93 9.01
CA SER A 167 -5.21 7.80 10.17
C SER A 167 -4.50 9.15 10.12
N ILE A 168 -3.52 9.32 9.22
CA ILE A 168 -2.78 10.56 9.05
C ILE A 168 -3.68 11.61 8.39
N LYS A 169 -3.87 12.74 9.10
CA LYS A 169 -4.61 13.89 8.56
C LYS A 169 -3.73 14.67 7.59
N THR A 170 -4.22 14.90 6.39
CA THR A 170 -3.53 15.75 5.41
C THR A 170 -3.87 17.22 5.64
N GLU A 171 -3.00 18.13 5.19
CA GLU A 171 -3.23 19.58 5.34
C GLU A 171 -4.58 20.02 4.73
N LYS A 172 -5.03 19.42 3.64
CA LYS A 172 -6.34 19.69 3.03
C LYS A 172 -7.52 19.41 3.98
N GLU A 173 -7.42 18.34 4.77
CA GLU A 173 -8.45 18.01 5.77
C GLU A 173 -8.40 18.95 6.97
N ASN A 174 -7.19 19.38 7.37
CA ASN A 174 -6.99 20.37 8.43
C ASN A 174 -7.53 21.74 8.01
N ASP A 175 -7.33 22.16 6.76
CA ASP A 175 -7.86 23.42 6.23
C ASP A 175 -9.39 23.40 6.18
N ILE A 176 -10.01 22.30 5.76
CA ILE A 176 -11.48 22.16 5.75
C ILE A 176 -12.05 22.22 7.18
N MET A 177 -11.40 21.56 8.16
CA MET A 177 -11.82 21.62 9.55
C MET A 177 -11.64 23.03 10.16
N ASN A 178 -10.54 23.73 9.84
CA ASN A 178 -10.30 25.09 10.30
C ASN A 178 -11.31 26.08 9.71
N ILE A 179 -11.69 25.93 8.43
CA ILE A 179 -12.72 26.74 7.79
C ILE A 179 -14.07 26.49 8.47
N ASN A 180 -14.43 25.24 8.75
CA ASN A 180 -15.70 24.91 9.39
C ASN A 180 -15.78 25.42 10.84
N THR A 181 -14.70 25.35 11.62
CA THR A 181 -14.69 25.84 13.00
C THR A 181 -14.68 27.36 13.08
N SER A 182 -14.04 28.08 12.18
CA SER A 182 -14.08 29.54 12.11
C SER A 182 -15.46 30.06 11.67
N PHE A 183 -16.15 29.33 10.77
CA PHE A 183 -17.51 29.66 10.35
C PHE A 183 -18.54 29.46 11.48
N ILE A 184 -18.37 28.42 12.31
CA ILE A 184 -19.29 28.14 13.42
C ILE A 184 -19.11 29.16 14.57
N SER A 185 -17.87 29.64 14.84
CA SER A 185 -17.58 30.56 15.94
C SER A 185 -18.05 31.99 15.67
N ASN A 186 -18.23 32.41 14.42
CA ASN A 186 -18.63 33.79 14.07
C ASN A 186 -20.14 33.96 13.79
N ASN A 187 -20.93 32.90 13.86
CA ASN A 187 -22.35 32.95 13.43
C ASN A 187 -23.37 32.98 14.60
N ASN A 188 -22.97 33.39 15.79
CA ASN A 188 -23.92 33.50 16.92
C ASN A 188 -24.77 34.78 16.92
N SER A 189 -24.91 35.51 15.82
CA SER A 189 -25.64 36.78 15.78
C SER A 189 -26.72 36.94 14.71
N TYR A 190 -27.11 35.89 13.98
CA TYR A 190 -28.19 36.00 12.99
C TYR A 190 -29.27 34.92 13.21
N ALA A 191 -30.22 35.24 14.08
CA ALA A 191 -31.50 34.53 14.09
C ALA A 191 -32.30 34.91 12.83
N GLY A 192 -32.55 33.94 11.94
CA GLY A 192 -33.58 34.06 10.91
C GLY A 192 -33.18 34.00 9.45
N GLN A 193 -31.98 33.57 9.08
CA GLN A 193 -31.64 33.31 7.65
C GLN A 193 -31.33 31.85 7.38
N THR A 194 -31.97 31.31 6.33
CA THR A 194 -31.73 29.96 5.82
C THR A 194 -30.32 29.91 5.22
N PRO A 195 -29.47 28.91 5.56
CA PRO A 195 -28.12 28.81 4.98
C PRO A 195 -28.19 28.59 3.46
N VAL A 196 -27.48 29.43 2.69
CA VAL A 196 -27.26 29.22 1.26
C VAL A 196 -25.97 28.40 1.13
N TYR A 197 -26.08 27.18 0.66
CA TYR A 197 -24.91 26.35 0.35
C TYR A 197 -24.34 26.78 -1.01
N ILE A 198 -23.09 27.27 -1.01
CA ILE A 198 -22.32 27.48 -2.23
C ILE A 198 -21.58 26.18 -2.52
N VAL A 199 -22.01 25.45 -3.54
CA VAL A 199 -21.29 24.32 -4.10
C VAL A 199 -20.28 24.89 -5.09
N ILE A 200 -18.98 24.81 -4.77
CA ILE A 200 -17.91 25.13 -5.72
C ILE A 200 -17.58 23.82 -6.46
N HIS A 201 -17.82 23.83 -7.77
CA HIS A 201 -17.44 22.73 -8.68
C HIS A 201 -15.95 22.72 -8.96
#